data_bd004d6036b6d828b42d4ab2ef034ac9
#
_entry.id   bd004d6036b6d828b42d4ab2ef034ac9
#
_cell.length_a   1.000
_cell.length_b   1.000
_cell.length_c   1.000
_cell.angle_alpha   90.00
_cell.angle_beta   90.00
_cell.angle_gamma   90.00
#
_symmetry.space_group_name_H-M   'P 1'
#
loop_
_entity.id
_entity.type
_entity.pdbx_description
1 polymer ?
#
loop_
_entity_poly.entity_id
_entity_poly.type
_entity_poly.pdbx_seq_one_letter_code
_entity_poly.pdbx_strand_id
1 'polypeptide(L)'
;MKTLTEGLILREQNIGERDKLVTVLTVDKGIIKGFAKGAKNIKSQNCAGTQLFTYSRLCLIESKGRDTYVISEAKSKEQFFGLRKDIANMCLAQYFSELLTNILVDGEKNKEVLSLTLNSLYLLSGNKKPPTLIKSCFEMRLLSICGYMPDLTMCSICGEYDRETFFFLPQTGSLICSHCASSDSLPFSITMDRGITKALRHTIYADDKKLFSFSLNENGLDTLNRATEEYVIRQTERHYKTLDFYKAMR
;
A
#
# COMPACT_ATOMS: atom_id res chain seq x y z
N MET A 1 -16.27 -8.92 24.97
CA MET A 1 -16.18 -10.22 24.25
C MET A 1 -14.73 -10.44 23.82
N LYS A 2 -14.22 -11.69 23.87
CA LYS A 2 -12.88 -11.99 23.32
C LYS A 2 -13.03 -12.42 21.86
N THR A 3 -12.24 -11.83 20.97
CA THR A 3 -12.25 -12.16 19.53
C THR A 3 -10.82 -12.47 19.07
N LEU A 4 -10.64 -13.55 18.34
CA LEU A 4 -9.37 -13.88 17.69
C LEU A 4 -9.38 -13.33 16.28
N THR A 5 -8.31 -12.65 15.90
CA THR A 5 -8.08 -12.16 14.53
C THR A 5 -6.62 -12.25 14.14
N GLU A 6 -6.32 -12.03 12.88
CA GLU A 6 -4.96 -11.87 12.38
C GLU A 6 -4.82 -10.47 11.79
N GLY A 7 -3.65 -9.86 11.95
CA GLY A 7 -3.42 -8.51 11.45
C GLY A 7 -1.95 -8.12 11.42
N LEU A 8 -1.68 -7.10 10.62
CA LEU A 8 -0.37 -6.48 10.45
C LEU A 8 -0.30 -5.20 11.30
N ILE A 9 0.75 -5.07 12.11
CA ILE A 9 1.01 -3.84 12.89
C ILE A 9 1.51 -2.75 11.93
N LEU A 10 0.69 -1.74 11.69
CA LEU A 10 1.01 -0.60 10.82
C LEU A 10 1.72 0.53 11.56
N ARG A 11 1.45 0.70 12.84
CA ARG A 11 2.04 1.74 13.69
C ARG A 11 2.13 1.27 15.12
N GLU A 12 3.21 1.64 15.80
CA GLU A 12 3.35 1.47 17.24
C GLU A 12 3.66 2.81 17.91
N GLN A 13 3.08 3.03 19.07
CA GLN A 13 3.31 4.20 19.90
C GLN A 13 3.46 3.75 21.36
N ASN A 14 4.54 4.19 21.99
CA ASN A 14 4.74 3.93 23.42
C ASN A 14 3.78 4.77 24.26
N ILE A 15 3.10 4.11 25.20
CA ILE A 15 2.21 4.76 26.17
C ILE A 15 2.74 4.49 27.58
N GLY A 16 3.14 5.54 28.26
CA GLY A 16 3.79 5.41 29.56
C GLY A 16 5.06 4.56 29.50
N GLU A 17 5.39 3.89 30.61
CA GLU A 17 6.64 3.15 30.75
C GLU A 17 6.58 1.72 30.21
N ARG A 18 5.41 1.08 30.15
CA ARG A 18 5.29 -0.37 29.91
C ARG A 18 4.43 -0.75 28.72
N ASP A 19 3.56 0.14 28.26
CA ASP A 19 2.48 -0.19 27.35
C ASP A 19 2.72 0.37 25.95
N LYS A 20 2.01 -0.18 24.96
CA LYS A 20 1.97 0.31 23.59
C LYS A 20 0.52 0.50 23.11
N LEU A 21 0.30 1.53 22.32
CA LEU A 21 -0.85 1.65 21.44
C LEU A 21 -0.41 1.30 20.02
N VAL A 22 -1.10 0.36 19.40
CA VAL A 22 -0.78 -0.08 18.04
C VAL A 22 -1.97 0.16 17.10
N THR A 23 -1.68 0.52 15.85
CA THR A 23 -2.65 0.52 14.75
C THR A 23 -2.43 -0.76 13.96
N VAL A 24 -3.50 -1.51 13.72
CA VAL A 24 -3.43 -2.83 13.11
C VAL A 24 -4.38 -2.92 11.94
N LEU A 25 -3.90 -3.36 10.78
CA LEU A 25 -4.72 -3.79 9.67
C LEU A 25 -5.11 -5.26 9.89
N THR A 26 -6.38 -5.52 10.15
CA THR A 26 -6.90 -6.86 10.44
C THR A 26 -7.61 -7.49 9.25
N VAL A 27 -7.75 -8.82 9.26
CA VAL A 27 -8.46 -9.57 8.21
C VAL A 27 -9.95 -9.23 8.15
N ASP A 28 -10.57 -9.02 9.31
CA ASP A 28 -12.04 -9.05 9.48
C ASP A 28 -12.65 -7.78 10.09
N LYS A 29 -11.81 -6.85 10.58
CA LYS A 29 -12.26 -5.63 11.27
C LYS A 29 -11.65 -4.34 10.70
N GLY A 30 -11.01 -4.41 9.52
CA GLY A 30 -10.32 -3.28 8.94
C GLY A 30 -9.16 -2.78 9.79
N ILE A 31 -8.98 -1.46 9.84
CA ILE A 31 -7.99 -0.82 10.69
C ILE A 31 -8.57 -0.64 12.10
N ILE A 32 -7.85 -1.11 13.09
CA ILE A 32 -8.22 -0.97 14.51
C ILE A 32 -7.08 -0.37 15.32
N LYS A 33 -7.41 0.26 16.45
CA LYS A 33 -6.46 0.64 17.49
C LYS A 33 -6.50 -0.36 18.62
N GLY A 34 -5.33 -0.86 19.03
CA GLY A 34 -5.18 -1.86 20.08
C GLY A 34 -4.23 -1.39 21.17
N PHE A 35 -4.67 -1.46 22.41
CA PHE A 35 -3.85 -1.18 23.58
C PHE A 35 -3.21 -2.46 24.11
N ALA A 36 -1.89 -2.58 24.03
CA ALA A 36 -1.12 -3.75 24.42
C ALA A 36 -0.40 -3.49 25.76
N LYS A 37 -0.92 -4.06 26.83
CA LYS A 37 -0.34 -3.94 28.17
C LYS A 37 0.98 -4.68 28.28
N GLY A 38 1.98 -4.06 28.91
CA GLY A 38 3.30 -4.65 29.14
C GLY A 38 4.09 -4.94 27.89
N ALA A 39 3.68 -4.45 26.72
CA ALA A 39 4.28 -4.78 25.43
C ALA A 39 5.71 -4.22 25.23
N LYS A 40 6.17 -3.29 26.08
CA LYS A 40 7.57 -2.82 26.09
C LYS A 40 8.51 -3.75 26.83
N ASN A 41 7.99 -4.63 27.68
CA ASN A 41 8.81 -5.60 28.37
C ASN A 41 9.22 -6.74 27.41
N ILE A 42 10.51 -6.95 27.23
CA ILE A 42 11.08 -7.99 26.35
C ILE A 42 10.59 -9.40 26.72
N LYS A 43 10.33 -9.65 28.00
CA LYS A 43 9.79 -10.94 28.48
C LYS A 43 8.29 -11.10 28.24
N SER A 44 7.59 -10.05 27.80
CA SER A 44 6.15 -10.11 27.51
C SER A 44 5.89 -10.85 26.19
N GLN A 45 4.90 -11.74 26.20
CA GLN A 45 4.43 -12.41 24.97
C GLN A 45 3.93 -11.39 23.93
N ASN A 46 3.46 -10.21 24.37
CA ASN A 46 2.98 -9.16 23.49
C ASN A 46 4.11 -8.36 22.83
N CYS A 47 5.35 -8.42 23.34
CA CYS A 47 6.46 -7.59 22.85
C CYS A 47 6.76 -7.85 21.37
N ALA A 48 7.00 -9.09 21.00
CA ALA A 48 7.32 -9.47 19.64
C ALA A 48 6.13 -9.28 18.68
N GLY A 49 4.94 -9.67 19.09
CA GLY A 49 3.72 -9.63 18.28
C GLY A 49 3.16 -8.24 18.04
N THR A 50 3.64 -7.22 18.75
CA THR A 50 3.19 -5.82 18.59
C THR A 50 4.25 -4.89 18.03
N GLN A 51 5.35 -5.43 17.49
CA GLN A 51 6.36 -4.62 16.81
C GLN A 51 5.86 -4.16 15.45
N LEU A 52 6.36 -3.01 15.01
CA LEU A 52 6.07 -2.44 13.70
C LEU A 52 6.35 -3.45 12.58
N PHE A 53 5.43 -3.55 11.63
CA PHE A 53 5.45 -4.50 10.51
C PHE A 53 5.54 -5.97 10.92
N THR A 54 4.97 -6.32 12.07
CA THR A 54 4.79 -7.72 12.45
C THR A 54 3.38 -8.18 12.08
N TYR A 55 3.26 -9.26 11.34
CA TYR A 55 2.01 -9.97 11.12
C TYR A 55 1.77 -10.93 12.27
N SER A 56 0.66 -10.78 12.96
CA SER A 56 0.40 -11.47 14.23
C SER A 56 -1.01 -12.04 14.32
N ARG A 57 -1.14 -13.12 15.09
CA ARG A 57 -2.44 -13.55 15.62
C ARG A 57 -2.68 -12.80 16.92
N LEU A 58 -3.85 -12.17 17.02
CA LEU A 58 -4.22 -11.26 18.10
C LEU A 58 -5.47 -11.75 18.81
N CYS A 59 -5.45 -11.72 20.13
CA CYS A 59 -6.63 -11.88 20.96
C CYS A 59 -7.09 -10.49 21.44
N LEU A 60 -8.23 -10.05 20.92
CA LEU A 60 -8.80 -8.73 21.16
C LEU A 60 -9.92 -8.80 22.20
N ILE A 61 -9.95 -7.84 23.11
CA ILE A 61 -11.05 -7.62 24.06
C ILE A 61 -11.63 -6.24 23.74
N GLU A 62 -12.92 -6.18 23.46
CA GLU A 62 -13.63 -4.93 23.26
C GLU A 62 -13.69 -4.11 24.56
N SER A 63 -13.37 -2.83 24.48
CA SER A 63 -13.50 -1.89 25.59
C SER A 63 -14.86 -1.21 25.49
N LYS A 64 -15.70 -1.37 26.50
CA LYS A 64 -17.02 -0.70 26.53
C LYS A 64 -16.85 0.83 26.44
N GLY A 65 -17.51 1.43 25.45
CA GLY A 65 -17.53 2.90 25.23
C GLY A 65 -16.23 3.50 24.72
N ARG A 66 -15.35 2.71 24.10
CA ARG A 66 -14.11 3.18 23.45
C ARG A 66 -13.91 2.52 22.10
N ASP A 67 -13.41 3.27 21.12
CA ASP A 67 -13.05 2.77 19.79
C ASP A 67 -11.70 2.02 19.77
N THR A 68 -11.25 1.54 20.92
CA THR A 68 -9.95 0.87 21.09
C THR A 68 -10.15 -0.50 21.70
N TYR A 69 -9.47 -1.50 21.14
CA TYR A 69 -9.42 -2.84 21.68
C TYR A 69 -8.30 -2.96 22.74
N VAL A 70 -8.44 -3.88 23.67
CA VAL A 70 -7.32 -4.35 24.50
C VAL A 70 -6.76 -5.61 23.84
N ILE A 71 -5.47 -5.61 23.54
CA ILE A 71 -4.74 -6.78 23.06
C ILE A 71 -4.30 -7.58 24.29
N SER A 72 -4.98 -8.70 24.55
CA SER A 72 -4.64 -9.58 25.66
C SER A 72 -3.49 -10.51 25.31
N GLU A 73 -3.38 -10.90 24.02
CA GLU A 73 -2.31 -11.76 23.51
C GLU A 73 -1.98 -11.37 22.07
N ALA A 74 -0.67 -11.33 21.75
CA ALA A 74 -0.16 -11.10 20.40
C ALA A 74 0.95 -12.10 20.10
N LYS A 75 0.69 -13.05 19.20
CA LYS A 75 1.67 -14.04 18.75
C LYS A 75 2.13 -13.72 17.34
N SER A 76 3.41 -13.40 17.17
CA SER A 76 3.99 -13.13 15.85
C SER A 76 3.93 -14.37 14.95
N LYS A 77 3.52 -14.19 13.71
CA LYS A 77 3.52 -15.18 12.63
C LYS A 77 4.65 -14.91 11.64
N GLU A 78 4.83 -13.65 11.27
CA GLU A 78 5.87 -13.20 10.34
C GLU A 78 6.42 -11.85 10.79
N GLN A 79 7.73 -11.70 10.70
CA GLN A 79 8.44 -10.45 10.99
C GLN A 79 9.35 -10.14 9.81
N PHE A 80 9.09 -9.06 9.12
CA PHE A 80 9.84 -8.66 7.92
C PHE A 80 11.18 -8.00 8.31
N PHE A 81 12.08 -8.77 8.93
CA PHE A 81 13.37 -8.26 9.46
C PHE A 81 14.24 -7.58 8.41
N GLY A 82 14.15 -7.99 7.15
CA GLY A 82 14.91 -7.38 6.06
C GLY A 82 14.62 -5.90 5.86
N LEU A 83 13.40 -5.43 6.19
CA LEU A 83 13.06 -4.00 6.14
C LEU A 83 13.95 -3.14 7.03
N ARG A 84 14.41 -3.68 8.16
CA ARG A 84 15.26 -2.94 9.12
C ARG A 84 16.71 -2.82 8.68
N LYS A 85 17.09 -3.57 7.63
CA LYS A 85 18.46 -3.55 7.09
C LYS A 85 18.65 -2.47 6.02
N ASP A 86 17.55 -1.92 5.50
CA ASP A 86 17.53 -0.94 4.43
C ASP A 86 16.59 0.21 4.79
N ILE A 87 17.13 1.39 4.92
CA ILE A 87 16.39 2.58 5.34
C ILE A 87 15.35 2.99 4.30
N ALA A 88 15.66 2.88 3.01
CA ALA A 88 14.72 3.22 1.94
C ALA A 88 13.52 2.25 1.92
N ASN A 89 13.76 0.94 2.08
CA ASN A 89 12.70 -0.05 2.18
C ASN A 89 11.83 0.16 3.41
N MET A 90 12.42 0.55 4.55
CA MET A 90 11.66 0.89 5.75
C MET A 90 10.78 2.14 5.53
N CYS A 91 11.31 3.17 4.89
CA CYS A 91 10.55 4.39 4.55
C CYS A 91 9.39 4.08 3.59
N LEU A 92 9.63 3.21 2.59
CA LEU A 92 8.58 2.78 1.67
C LEU A 92 7.48 1.98 2.39
N ALA A 93 7.84 1.10 3.33
CA ALA A 93 6.86 0.39 4.15
C ALA A 93 6.03 1.35 5.03
N GLN A 94 6.66 2.41 5.56
CA GLN A 94 5.95 3.47 6.30
C GLN A 94 4.99 4.26 5.40
N TYR A 95 5.38 4.54 4.15
CA TYR A 95 4.50 5.14 3.18
C TYR A 95 3.27 4.26 2.90
N PHE A 96 3.45 2.95 2.73
CA PHE A 96 2.32 2.03 2.60
C PHE A 96 1.38 2.10 3.80
N SER A 97 1.92 2.18 5.02
CA SER A 97 1.11 2.33 6.23
C SER A 97 0.34 3.65 6.27
N GLU A 98 0.97 4.76 5.88
CA GLU A 98 0.29 6.07 5.80
C GLU A 98 -0.82 6.03 4.76
N LEU A 99 -0.57 5.46 3.58
CA LEU A 99 -1.55 5.34 2.51
C LEU A 99 -2.76 4.49 2.96
N LEU A 100 -2.52 3.33 3.56
CA LEU A 100 -3.56 2.45 4.10
C LEU A 100 -4.44 3.16 5.14
N THR A 101 -3.82 3.86 6.10
CA THR A 101 -4.56 4.55 7.17
C THR A 101 -5.36 5.75 6.67
N ASN A 102 -5.04 6.28 5.50
CA ASN A 102 -5.77 7.41 4.90
C ASN A 102 -6.89 6.98 3.94
N ILE A 103 -6.79 5.80 3.33
CA ILE A 103 -7.75 5.34 2.31
C ILE A 103 -8.79 4.39 2.90
N LEU A 104 -8.37 3.51 3.81
CA LEU A 104 -9.28 2.49 4.33
C LEU A 104 -10.27 3.07 5.32
N VAL A 105 -11.51 2.61 5.20
CA VAL A 105 -12.59 2.92 6.15
C VAL A 105 -12.51 1.96 7.34
N ASP A 106 -12.66 2.50 8.54
CA ASP A 106 -12.66 1.70 9.77
C ASP A 106 -13.83 0.70 9.78
N GLY A 107 -13.55 -0.53 10.21
CA GLY A 107 -14.58 -1.58 10.36
C GLY A 107 -14.87 -2.41 9.12
N GLU A 108 -14.35 -2.08 7.95
CA GLU A 108 -14.53 -2.86 6.72
C GLU A 108 -13.56 -4.03 6.64
N LYS A 109 -14.06 -5.18 6.11
CA LYS A 109 -13.21 -6.35 5.88
C LYS A 109 -12.27 -6.12 4.71
N ASN A 110 -10.97 -6.20 4.95
CA ASN A 110 -9.93 -5.85 3.96
C ASN A 110 -8.93 -7.00 3.74
N LYS A 111 -9.42 -8.22 3.51
CA LYS A 111 -8.56 -9.39 3.30
C LYS A 111 -7.63 -9.22 2.09
N GLU A 112 -8.14 -8.68 1.00
CA GLU A 112 -7.37 -8.46 -0.23
C GLU A 112 -6.27 -7.40 0.00
N VAL A 113 -6.60 -6.30 0.68
CA VAL A 113 -5.64 -5.26 1.03
C VAL A 113 -4.56 -5.79 1.99
N LEU A 114 -4.94 -6.60 2.98
CA LEU A 114 -3.97 -7.22 3.87
C LEU A 114 -3.03 -8.17 3.09
N SER A 115 -3.57 -8.99 2.17
CA SER A 115 -2.77 -9.87 1.32
C SER A 115 -1.80 -9.10 0.44
N LEU A 116 -2.27 -8.03 -0.23
CA LEU A 116 -1.44 -7.12 -1.03
C LEU A 116 -0.29 -6.53 -0.19
N THR A 117 -0.61 -6.05 1.02
CA THR A 117 0.37 -5.43 1.92
C THR A 117 1.42 -6.43 2.37
N LEU A 118 1.01 -7.62 2.82
CA LEU A 118 1.94 -8.67 3.26
C LEU A 118 2.87 -9.12 2.13
N ASN A 119 2.36 -9.29 0.91
CA ASN A 119 3.16 -9.65 -0.26
C ASN A 119 4.16 -8.54 -0.62
N SER A 120 3.74 -7.28 -0.57
CA SER A 120 4.63 -6.13 -0.83
C SER A 120 5.76 -6.05 0.19
N LEU A 121 5.45 -6.20 1.49
CA LEU A 121 6.47 -6.20 2.56
C LEU A 121 7.42 -7.41 2.45
N TYR A 122 6.91 -8.57 2.06
CA TYR A 122 7.72 -9.76 1.83
C TYR A 122 8.74 -9.56 0.69
N LEU A 123 8.31 -8.96 -0.41
CA LEU A 123 9.18 -8.66 -1.54
C LEU A 123 10.22 -7.60 -1.19
N LEU A 124 9.82 -6.53 -0.48
CA LEU A 124 10.73 -5.49 0.01
C LEU A 124 11.75 -6.06 1.01
N SER A 125 11.30 -6.81 1.99
CA SER A 125 12.15 -7.40 3.03
C SER A 125 13.20 -8.36 2.46
N GLY A 126 12.88 -9.02 1.36
CA GLY A 126 13.77 -9.97 0.69
C GLY A 126 14.58 -9.37 -0.46
N ASN A 127 14.43 -8.09 -0.78
CA ASN A 127 15.00 -7.43 -1.98
C ASN A 127 14.75 -8.22 -3.28
N LYS A 128 13.52 -8.80 -3.40
CA LYS A 128 13.19 -9.72 -4.51
C LYS A 128 12.77 -9.02 -5.78
N LYS A 129 12.40 -7.75 -5.70
CA LYS A 129 11.96 -6.91 -6.81
C LYS A 129 12.40 -5.46 -6.55
N PRO A 130 12.54 -4.63 -7.60
CA PRO A 130 12.83 -3.21 -7.43
C PRO A 130 11.77 -2.52 -6.55
N PRO A 131 12.17 -1.73 -5.54
CA PRO A 131 11.21 -1.03 -4.66
C PRO A 131 10.22 -0.14 -5.41
N THR A 132 10.65 0.48 -6.52
CA THR A 132 9.80 1.29 -7.41
C THR A 132 8.69 0.48 -8.08
N LEU A 133 9.00 -0.75 -8.52
CA LEU A 133 8.00 -1.66 -9.08
C LEU A 133 6.99 -2.05 -8.01
N ILE A 134 7.47 -2.41 -6.81
CA ILE A 134 6.58 -2.81 -5.69
C ILE A 134 5.66 -1.64 -5.32
N LYS A 135 6.22 -0.41 -5.24
CA LYS A 135 5.46 0.81 -4.95
C LYS A 135 4.35 1.01 -5.99
N SER A 136 4.68 1.01 -7.27
CA SER A 136 3.70 1.25 -8.35
C SER A 136 2.58 0.20 -8.35
N CYS A 137 2.91 -1.08 -8.17
CA CYS A 137 1.92 -2.14 -8.06
C CYS A 137 1.02 -1.98 -6.83
N PHE A 138 1.61 -1.64 -5.68
CA PHE A 138 0.89 -1.44 -4.43
C PHE A 138 -0.11 -0.28 -4.54
N GLU A 139 0.34 0.88 -5.03
CA GLU A 139 -0.46 2.09 -5.20
C GLU A 139 -1.70 1.84 -6.07
N MET A 140 -1.49 1.33 -7.28
CA MET A 140 -2.59 1.14 -8.22
C MET A 140 -3.55 0.05 -7.78
N ARG A 141 -3.04 -1.07 -7.26
CA ARG A 141 -3.88 -2.17 -6.79
C ARG A 141 -4.68 -1.75 -5.57
N LEU A 142 -4.06 -1.04 -4.60
CA LEU A 142 -4.77 -0.53 -3.43
C LEU A 142 -5.90 0.40 -3.82
N LEU A 143 -5.62 1.40 -4.68
CA LEU A 143 -6.63 2.33 -5.15
C LEU A 143 -7.78 1.61 -5.86
N SER A 144 -7.46 0.62 -6.71
CA SER A 144 -8.46 -0.17 -7.43
C SER A 144 -9.37 -0.97 -6.48
N ILE A 145 -8.81 -1.60 -5.45
CA ILE A 145 -9.58 -2.33 -4.43
C ILE A 145 -10.48 -1.37 -3.63
N CYS A 146 -10.00 -0.14 -3.37
CA CYS A 146 -10.71 0.86 -2.58
C CYS A 146 -11.70 1.73 -3.38
N GLY A 147 -12.00 1.37 -4.64
CA GLY A 147 -13.00 2.05 -5.46
C GLY A 147 -12.48 3.22 -6.31
N TYR A 148 -11.17 3.49 -6.28
CA TYR A 148 -10.49 4.49 -7.13
C TYR A 148 -9.85 3.83 -8.36
N MET A 149 -10.57 2.90 -9.02
CA MET A 149 -10.03 2.18 -10.16
C MET A 149 -10.03 3.07 -11.41
N PRO A 150 -8.86 3.32 -12.06
CA PRO A 150 -8.81 4.08 -13.30
C PRO A 150 -9.32 3.26 -14.48
N ASP A 151 -9.85 3.93 -15.50
CA ASP A 151 -10.19 3.29 -16.77
C ASP A 151 -8.98 3.31 -17.72
N LEU A 152 -8.27 2.19 -17.74
CA LEU A 152 -7.09 1.97 -18.56
C LEU A 152 -7.37 1.03 -19.74
N THR A 153 -8.63 0.68 -19.99
CA THR A 153 -8.96 -0.32 -21.00
C THR A 153 -8.64 0.16 -22.41
N MET A 154 -8.98 1.40 -22.73
CA MET A 154 -8.84 1.95 -24.09
C MET A 154 -8.68 3.47 -24.08
N CYS A 155 -8.43 4.06 -25.25
CA CYS A 155 -8.47 5.51 -25.40
C CYS A 155 -9.87 6.06 -25.08
N SER A 156 -9.96 7.03 -24.19
CA SER A 156 -11.24 7.61 -23.76
C SER A 156 -11.98 8.39 -24.84
N ILE A 157 -11.31 8.72 -25.96
CA ILE A 157 -11.88 9.47 -27.09
C ILE A 157 -12.34 8.55 -28.23
N CYS A 158 -11.45 7.64 -28.72
CA CYS A 158 -11.75 6.84 -29.91
C CYS A 158 -11.92 5.34 -29.63
N GLY A 159 -11.77 4.88 -28.37
CA GLY A 159 -11.90 3.47 -28.03
C GLY A 159 -10.75 2.57 -28.48
N GLU A 160 -9.65 3.12 -28.98
CA GLU A 160 -8.51 2.33 -29.41
C GLU A 160 -7.78 1.71 -28.23
N TYR A 161 -7.57 0.39 -28.29
CA TYR A 161 -6.95 -0.38 -27.20
C TYR A 161 -5.42 -0.43 -27.29
N ASP A 162 -4.87 -0.57 -28.50
CA ASP A 162 -3.45 -0.86 -28.74
C ASP A 162 -2.79 0.17 -29.65
N ARG A 163 -2.00 1.05 -29.08
CA ARG A 163 -1.18 2.06 -29.77
C ARG A 163 0.23 2.05 -29.21
N GLU A 164 1.17 2.54 -30.01
CA GLU A 164 2.58 2.69 -29.60
C GLU A 164 2.73 3.69 -28.45
N THR A 165 1.89 4.74 -28.41
CA THR A 165 1.96 5.79 -27.41
C THR A 165 0.58 6.13 -26.88
N PHE A 166 0.47 6.16 -25.56
CA PHE A 166 -0.65 6.71 -24.81
C PHE A 166 -0.19 7.83 -23.88
N PHE A 167 -1.12 8.70 -23.57
CA PHE A 167 -1.00 9.74 -22.55
C PHE A 167 -1.93 9.37 -21.40
N PHE A 168 -1.35 9.11 -20.24
CA PHE A 168 -2.11 8.88 -19.01
C PHE A 168 -2.46 10.21 -18.35
N LEU A 169 -3.71 10.39 -18.01
CA LEU A 169 -4.22 11.56 -17.30
C LEU A 169 -4.50 11.19 -15.83
N PRO A 170 -3.62 11.52 -14.89
CA PRO A 170 -3.80 11.13 -13.48
C PRO A 170 -5.03 11.76 -12.82
N GLN A 171 -5.51 12.91 -13.33
CA GLN A 171 -6.69 13.57 -12.77
C GLN A 171 -7.98 12.77 -12.98
N THR A 172 -8.12 12.18 -14.17
CA THR A 172 -9.32 11.43 -14.56
C THR A 172 -9.13 9.92 -14.49
N GLY A 173 -7.88 9.46 -14.37
CA GLY A 173 -7.56 8.03 -14.41
C GLY A 173 -7.81 7.41 -15.79
N SER A 174 -7.64 8.16 -16.88
CA SER A 174 -7.95 7.71 -18.23
C SER A 174 -6.74 7.78 -19.17
N LEU A 175 -6.87 7.15 -20.34
CA LEU A 175 -5.87 7.14 -21.40
C LEU A 175 -6.36 7.90 -22.64
N ILE A 176 -5.47 8.66 -23.27
CA ILE A 176 -5.67 9.23 -24.60
C ILE A 176 -4.55 8.72 -25.51
N CYS A 177 -4.89 8.20 -26.69
CA CYS A 177 -3.88 7.76 -27.66
C CYS A 177 -3.24 8.92 -28.40
N SER A 178 -2.05 8.70 -28.98
CA SER A 178 -1.31 9.72 -29.75
C SER A 178 -2.09 10.29 -30.94
N HIS A 179 -3.07 9.57 -31.49
CA HIS A 179 -3.90 10.05 -32.60
C HIS A 179 -4.96 11.06 -32.13
N CYS A 180 -5.49 10.88 -30.92
CA CYS A 180 -6.53 11.76 -30.35
C CYS A 180 -5.97 12.90 -29.51
N ALA A 181 -4.67 12.88 -29.25
CA ALA A 181 -4.01 13.88 -28.43
C ALA A 181 -3.98 15.24 -29.12
N SER A 182 -4.45 16.28 -28.41
CA SER A 182 -4.32 17.68 -28.80
C SER A 182 -3.78 18.47 -27.60
N SER A 183 -3.25 19.68 -27.85
CA SER A 183 -2.76 20.54 -26.74
C SER A 183 -3.83 20.78 -25.68
N ASP A 184 -5.08 20.92 -26.09
CA ASP A 184 -6.21 21.20 -25.20
C ASP A 184 -6.67 19.96 -24.41
N SER A 185 -6.41 18.74 -24.93
CA SER A 185 -6.77 17.48 -24.28
C SER A 185 -5.72 16.97 -23.28
N LEU A 186 -4.55 17.60 -23.18
CA LEU A 186 -3.40 17.14 -22.41
C LEU A 186 -2.87 18.20 -21.42
N PRO A 187 -3.70 18.80 -20.54
CA PRO A 187 -3.24 19.86 -19.62
C PRO A 187 -2.14 19.38 -18.66
N PHE A 188 -2.23 18.13 -18.18
CA PHE A 188 -1.20 17.42 -17.45
C PHE A 188 -1.32 15.94 -17.76
N SER A 189 -0.36 15.41 -18.47
CA SER A 189 -0.37 14.01 -18.87
C SER A 189 1.03 13.40 -18.74
N ILE A 190 1.08 12.08 -18.67
CA ILE A 190 2.31 11.31 -18.65
C ILE A 190 2.36 10.45 -19.90
N THR A 191 3.36 10.72 -20.74
CA THR A 191 3.59 9.96 -21.96
C THR A 191 4.09 8.56 -21.62
N MET A 192 3.46 7.55 -22.17
CA MET A 192 3.79 6.15 -21.97
C MET A 192 3.89 5.43 -23.31
N ASP A 193 4.95 4.68 -23.47
CA ASP A 193 5.05 3.73 -24.56
C ASP A 193 4.14 2.51 -24.33
N ARG A 194 4.08 1.62 -25.31
CA ARG A 194 3.29 0.40 -25.28
C ARG A 194 3.65 -0.52 -24.08
N GLY A 195 4.95 -0.60 -23.73
CA GLY A 195 5.44 -1.42 -22.63
C GLY A 195 4.98 -0.90 -21.27
N ILE A 196 5.13 0.41 -21.04
CA ILE A 196 4.70 1.09 -19.81
C ILE A 196 3.17 1.05 -19.68
N THR A 197 2.44 1.27 -20.77
CA THR A 197 0.97 1.18 -20.77
C THR A 197 0.49 -0.22 -20.40
N LYS A 198 1.11 -1.27 -20.96
CA LYS A 198 0.82 -2.67 -20.58
C LYS A 198 1.15 -2.94 -19.10
N ALA A 199 2.28 -2.41 -18.61
CA ALA A 199 2.66 -2.54 -17.20
C ALA A 199 1.66 -1.83 -16.27
N LEU A 200 1.21 -0.62 -16.61
CA LEU A 200 0.20 0.10 -15.84
C LEU A 200 -1.13 -0.69 -15.79
N ARG A 201 -1.60 -1.20 -16.92
CA ARG A 201 -2.76 -2.10 -16.98
C ARG A 201 -2.56 -3.36 -16.12
N HIS A 202 -1.38 -3.95 -16.17
CA HIS A 202 -1.04 -5.15 -15.39
C HIS A 202 -1.16 -4.91 -13.88
N THR A 203 -0.82 -3.72 -13.37
CA THR A 203 -0.94 -3.41 -11.93
C THR A 203 -2.40 -3.53 -11.43
N ILE A 204 -3.38 -3.40 -12.32
CA ILE A 204 -4.82 -3.42 -12.00
C ILE A 204 -5.44 -4.78 -12.34
N TYR A 205 -5.22 -5.27 -13.55
CA TYR A 205 -5.98 -6.40 -14.09
C TYR A 205 -5.32 -7.77 -13.91
N ALA A 206 -4.05 -7.83 -13.49
CA ALA A 206 -3.38 -9.11 -13.26
C ALA A 206 -3.93 -9.86 -12.05
N ASP A 207 -3.90 -11.18 -12.11
CA ASP A 207 -4.13 -12.02 -10.94
C ASP A 207 -3.14 -11.66 -9.82
N ASP A 208 -3.55 -11.77 -8.55
CA ASP A 208 -2.73 -11.41 -7.39
C ASP A 208 -1.37 -12.13 -7.38
N LYS A 209 -1.34 -13.39 -7.81
CA LYS A 209 -0.09 -14.19 -7.90
C LYS A 209 0.88 -13.67 -8.96
N LYS A 210 0.40 -12.92 -9.94
CA LYS A 210 1.17 -12.38 -11.06
C LYS A 210 1.40 -10.88 -10.96
N LEU A 211 0.83 -10.19 -9.98
CA LEU A 211 0.89 -8.73 -9.84
C LEU A 211 2.31 -8.16 -9.99
N PHE A 212 3.30 -8.80 -9.40
CA PHE A 212 4.71 -8.36 -9.41
C PHE A 212 5.57 -9.10 -10.45
N SER A 213 4.99 -9.78 -11.45
CA SER A 213 5.72 -10.68 -12.35
C SER A 213 6.35 -10.02 -13.57
N PHE A 214 6.02 -8.76 -13.86
CA PHE A 214 6.59 -8.04 -14.99
C PHE A 214 7.95 -7.37 -14.66
N SER A 215 8.61 -6.89 -15.70
CA SER A 215 9.82 -6.07 -15.61
C SER A 215 9.78 -4.96 -16.65
N LEU A 216 10.39 -3.84 -16.33
CA LEU A 216 10.63 -2.71 -17.24
C LEU A 216 12.10 -2.31 -17.08
N ASN A 217 12.63 -1.60 -18.08
CA ASN A 217 13.91 -0.92 -17.93
C ASN A 217 13.78 0.25 -16.93
N GLU A 218 14.89 0.84 -16.54
CA GLU A 218 14.93 1.89 -15.52
C GLU A 218 14.03 3.09 -15.88
N ASN A 219 14.13 3.61 -17.10
CA ASN A 219 13.29 4.71 -17.56
C ASN A 219 11.79 4.38 -17.56
N GLY A 220 11.45 3.14 -17.92
CA GLY A 220 10.07 2.65 -17.89
C GLY A 220 9.54 2.53 -16.47
N LEU A 221 10.36 2.05 -15.53
CA LEU A 221 10.02 2.00 -14.11
C LEU A 221 9.82 3.40 -13.51
N ASP A 222 10.68 4.36 -13.85
CA ASP A 222 10.56 5.74 -13.38
C ASP A 222 9.30 6.41 -13.92
N THR A 223 8.98 6.18 -15.20
CA THR A 223 7.74 6.70 -15.81
C THR A 223 6.50 6.07 -15.15
N LEU A 224 6.49 4.75 -14.98
CA LEU A 224 5.41 4.05 -14.28
C LEU A 224 5.25 4.57 -12.83
N ASN A 225 6.36 4.69 -12.10
CA ASN A 225 6.37 5.19 -10.74
C ASN A 225 5.80 6.62 -10.63
N ARG A 226 6.16 7.50 -11.57
CA ARG A 226 5.60 8.85 -11.63
C ARG A 226 4.10 8.83 -11.93
N ALA A 227 3.66 7.97 -12.86
CA ALA A 227 2.25 7.85 -13.23
C ALA A 227 1.39 7.40 -12.03
N THR A 228 1.83 6.38 -11.31
CA THR A 228 1.09 5.84 -10.16
C THR A 228 1.08 6.81 -8.97
N GLU A 229 2.19 7.47 -8.71
CA GLU A 229 2.31 8.48 -7.65
C GLU A 229 1.42 9.70 -7.89
N GLU A 230 1.44 10.26 -9.10
CA GLU A 230 0.57 11.37 -9.47
C GLU A 230 -0.91 10.97 -9.36
N TYR A 231 -1.23 9.73 -9.75
CA TYR A 231 -2.59 9.22 -9.62
C TYR A 231 -3.03 9.13 -8.16
N VAL A 232 -2.20 8.58 -7.28
CA VAL A 232 -2.48 8.53 -5.82
C VAL A 232 -2.76 9.93 -5.28
N ILE A 233 -1.87 10.89 -5.54
CA ILE A 233 -1.99 12.26 -5.03
C ILE A 233 -3.28 12.92 -5.52
N ARG A 234 -3.63 12.74 -6.80
CA ARG A 234 -4.83 13.34 -7.40
C ARG A 234 -6.12 12.71 -6.88
N GLN A 235 -6.16 11.38 -6.75
CA GLN A 235 -7.37 10.68 -6.31
C GLN A 235 -7.61 10.83 -4.81
N THR A 236 -6.57 10.94 -4.01
CA THR A 236 -6.70 11.09 -2.55
C THR A 236 -6.72 12.55 -2.09
N GLU A 237 -6.35 13.49 -2.98
CA GLU A 237 -6.19 14.92 -2.67
C GLU A 237 -5.30 15.17 -1.45
N ARG A 238 -4.29 14.31 -1.26
CA ARG A 238 -3.41 14.32 -0.09
C ARG A 238 -1.95 14.34 -0.48
N HIS A 239 -1.17 14.99 0.38
CA HIS A 239 0.28 14.96 0.38
C HIS A 239 0.77 13.98 1.46
N TYR A 240 1.72 13.12 1.09
CA TYR A 240 2.23 12.06 1.95
C TYR A 240 3.67 12.37 2.40
N LYS A 241 3.85 12.75 3.67
CA LYS A 241 5.18 13.08 4.21
C LYS A 241 6.15 11.89 4.19
N THR A 242 5.64 10.69 4.40
CA THR A 242 6.46 9.46 4.33
C THR A 242 6.94 9.15 2.92
N LEU A 243 6.18 9.55 1.89
CA LEU A 243 6.61 9.46 0.50
C LEU A 243 7.78 10.41 0.21
N ASP A 244 7.71 11.65 0.69
CA ASP A 244 8.82 12.60 0.52
C ASP A 244 10.08 12.08 1.22
N PHE A 245 9.90 11.53 2.42
CA PHE A 245 11.02 10.96 3.16
C PHE A 245 11.62 9.75 2.43
N TYR A 246 10.79 8.87 1.86
CA TYR A 246 11.27 7.78 1.01
C TYR A 246 12.08 8.28 -0.19
N LYS A 247 11.58 9.31 -0.89
CA LYS A 247 12.28 9.92 -2.03
C LYS A 247 13.65 10.51 -1.64
N ALA A 248 13.76 11.08 -0.45
CA ALA A 248 15.01 11.62 0.04
C ALA A 248 16.04 10.54 0.44
N MET A 249 15.60 9.31 0.70
CA MET A 249 16.46 8.19 1.11
C MET A 249 16.81 7.22 -0.05
N ARG A 250 16.20 7.38 -1.22
CA ARG A 250 16.45 6.62 -2.45
C ARG A 250 17.61 7.24 -3.23
#